data_6eaf44d7134b539c2467d47a4abd23cd
#
_entry.id   6eaf44d7134b539c2467d47a4abd23cd
#
_cell.length_a   1.000
_cell.length_b   1.000
_cell.length_c   1.000
_cell.angle_alpha   90.00
_cell.angle_beta   90.00
_cell.angle_gamma   90.00
#
_symmetry.space_group_name_H-M   'P 1'
#
loop_
_entity.id
_entity.type
_entity.pdbx_description
1 polymer ?
#
loop_
_entity_poly.entity_id
_entity_poly.type
_entity_poly.pdbx_seq_one_letter_code
_entity_poly.pdbx_strand_id
1 'polypeptide(L)'
;MLKFDIICPCHFGLEAVLKREISDLGYEIARTEDGRVIFHGDPDAVVMANLHLRTAERVLIDCAEFDAYSFDDLFEAVKAVRWEDYIPRDGRFWVKKASSVNSKLFSPRDIQSITKKAMVDHLSGVYGVTRFEETGDDYPLRVFINKDHVTVGLDTTGDSLHKRGYRPESVEAPIAENLAAALIMLTPWRADRYLVDPFCGSGTFLIEAAMMARNIAPGLSRSFTAERWTDLIDKKLWYEASDEATSEIIPDLQVPLQGYDIDPKALEIARENAKRVGVLDTIHFQQRAVADLSHHGSYGFVITNPPYGERIESKETLPPIYKDLGEAMKRLDTWSLYMVTSYADAERYIGKKAEKNRKIYNGMIRTRFLSFPGPKPPKRNREKTGRITDCSY
;
A
#
# COMPACT_ATOMS: atom_id res chain seq x y z
N MET A 1 -3.14 -26.95 12.93
CA MET A 1 -3.20 -25.84 11.96
C MET A 1 -1.79 -25.39 11.68
N LEU A 2 -1.44 -25.23 10.42
CA LEU A 2 -0.18 -24.60 10.01
C LEU A 2 -0.14 -23.18 10.58
N LYS A 3 1.00 -22.77 11.12
CA LYS A 3 1.24 -21.39 11.58
C LYS A 3 2.44 -20.84 10.86
N PHE A 4 2.37 -19.56 10.52
CA PHE A 4 3.41 -18.84 9.84
C PHE A 4 3.74 -17.55 10.57
N ASP A 5 4.96 -17.09 10.44
CA ASP A 5 5.27 -15.70 10.54
C ASP A 5 5.06 -15.07 9.16
N ILE A 6 4.26 -14.01 9.10
CA ILE A 6 3.87 -13.36 7.85
C ILE A 6 4.55 -11.99 7.81
N ILE A 7 5.32 -11.77 6.75
CA ILE A 7 6.09 -10.55 6.54
C ILE A 7 5.33 -9.66 5.55
N CYS A 8 5.02 -8.44 5.96
CA CYS A 8 4.42 -7.43 5.11
C CYS A 8 5.35 -6.23 4.94
N PRO A 9 6.11 -6.15 3.83
CA PRO A 9 6.86 -4.95 3.48
C PRO A 9 5.93 -3.77 3.21
N CYS A 10 6.36 -2.57 3.59
CA CYS A 10 5.67 -1.31 3.32
C CYS A 10 6.67 -0.18 3.01
N HIS A 11 6.17 0.97 2.62
CA HIS A 11 6.99 2.16 2.48
C HIS A 11 7.61 2.54 3.83
N PHE A 12 8.92 2.81 3.82
CA PHE A 12 9.67 3.24 4.99
C PHE A 12 9.02 4.46 5.68
N GLY A 13 8.86 4.37 7.00
CA GLY A 13 8.22 5.38 7.82
C GLY A 13 6.67 5.28 7.88
N LEU A 14 6.07 4.25 7.26
CA LEU A 14 4.64 3.98 7.28
C LEU A 14 4.28 2.69 8.05
N GLU A 15 5.24 2.09 8.72
CA GLU A 15 5.09 0.83 9.47
C GLU A 15 3.98 0.92 10.52
N ALA A 16 3.84 2.07 11.18
CA ALA A 16 2.78 2.27 12.19
C ALA A 16 1.36 2.23 11.59
N VAL A 17 1.20 2.61 10.31
CA VAL A 17 -0.08 2.54 9.61
C VAL A 17 -0.40 1.09 9.30
N LEU A 18 0.54 0.36 8.69
CA LEU A 18 0.39 -1.05 8.37
C LEU A 18 0.17 -1.90 9.64
N LYS A 19 0.92 -1.63 10.72
CA LYS A 19 0.71 -2.28 12.02
C LYS A 19 -0.72 -2.15 12.50
N ARG A 20 -1.32 -0.96 12.37
CA ARG A 20 -2.72 -0.75 12.75
C ARG A 20 -3.67 -1.56 11.88
N GLU A 21 -3.48 -1.58 10.55
CA GLU A 21 -4.31 -2.41 9.65
C GLU A 21 -4.28 -3.88 10.05
N ILE A 22 -3.09 -4.44 10.31
CA ILE A 22 -2.94 -5.85 10.73
C ILE A 22 -3.63 -6.09 12.07
N SER A 23 -3.49 -5.16 13.03
CA SER A 23 -4.16 -5.27 14.34
C SER A 23 -5.68 -5.14 14.22
N ASP A 24 -6.18 -4.29 13.31
CA ASP A 24 -7.61 -4.12 13.05
C ASP A 24 -8.23 -5.39 12.39
N LEU A 25 -7.42 -6.16 11.66
CA LEU A 25 -7.78 -7.51 11.18
C LEU A 25 -7.75 -8.59 12.28
N GLY A 26 -7.33 -8.25 13.51
CA GLY A 26 -7.32 -9.16 14.65
C GLY A 26 -6.03 -9.95 14.83
N TYR A 27 -4.97 -9.71 14.05
CA TYR A 27 -3.72 -10.46 14.15
C TYR A 27 -2.73 -9.84 15.14
N GLU A 28 -1.98 -10.72 15.83
CA GLU A 28 -0.94 -10.34 16.77
C GLU A 28 0.36 -9.98 16.05
N ILE A 29 0.88 -8.79 16.33
CA ILE A 29 2.15 -8.31 15.77
C ILE A 29 3.31 -9.03 16.48
N ALA A 30 4.12 -9.77 15.73
CA ALA A 30 5.34 -10.38 16.23
C ALA A 30 6.43 -9.31 16.42
N ARG A 31 6.70 -8.51 15.36
CA ARG A 31 7.68 -7.41 15.42
C ARG A 31 7.47 -6.39 14.32
N THR A 32 8.01 -5.20 14.51
CA THR A 32 8.02 -4.12 13.53
C THR A 32 9.46 -3.72 13.26
N GLU A 33 9.84 -3.69 12.01
CA GLU A 33 11.18 -3.34 11.54
C GLU A 33 11.08 -2.22 10.49
N ASP A 34 12.21 -1.61 10.16
CA ASP A 34 12.27 -0.58 9.13
C ASP A 34 11.75 -1.12 7.78
N GLY A 35 10.65 -0.57 7.29
CA GLY A 35 10.03 -0.93 6.02
C GLY A 35 9.24 -2.24 6.02
N ARG A 36 8.97 -2.87 7.18
CA ARG A 36 8.13 -4.07 7.26
C ARG A 36 7.51 -4.30 8.63
N VAL A 37 6.39 -5.00 8.63
CA VAL A 37 5.71 -5.50 9.83
C VAL A 37 5.59 -7.01 9.71
N ILE A 38 5.91 -7.73 10.79
CA ILE A 38 5.79 -9.19 10.87
C ILE A 38 4.73 -9.52 11.92
N PHE A 39 3.85 -10.47 11.60
CA PHE A 39 2.79 -10.90 12.49
C PHE A 39 2.57 -12.41 12.42
N HIS A 40 1.98 -12.98 13.48
CA HIS A 40 1.65 -14.40 13.54
C HIS A 40 0.33 -14.67 12.83
N GLY A 41 0.30 -15.71 12.00
CA GLY A 41 -0.90 -16.08 11.28
C GLY A 41 -0.91 -17.56 10.85
N ASP A 42 -1.88 -17.88 10.03
CA ASP A 42 -2.13 -19.18 9.43
C ASP A 42 -2.50 -19.01 7.94
N PRO A 43 -2.91 -20.04 7.20
CA PRO A 43 -3.33 -19.90 5.81
C PRO A 43 -4.43 -18.85 5.60
N ASP A 44 -5.40 -18.75 6.52
CA ASP A 44 -6.44 -17.72 6.46
C ASP A 44 -5.86 -16.30 6.58
N ALA A 45 -4.92 -16.10 7.49
CA ALA A 45 -4.25 -14.82 7.67
C ALA A 45 -3.49 -14.36 6.42
N VAL A 46 -2.92 -15.29 5.63
CA VAL A 46 -2.30 -14.98 4.34
C VAL A 46 -3.34 -14.47 3.35
N VAL A 47 -4.51 -15.10 3.29
CA VAL A 47 -5.63 -14.69 2.45
C VAL A 47 -6.13 -13.31 2.85
N MET A 48 -6.46 -13.13 4.12
CA MET A 48 -6.97 -11.85 4.67
C MET A 48 -5.99 -10.70 4.47
N ALA A 49 -4.69 -10.94 4.68
CA ALA A 49 -3.66 -9.93 4.48
C ALA A 49 -3.55 -9.50 3.01
N ASN A 50 -3.55 -10.44 2.05
CA ASN A 50 -3.53 -10.11 0.63
C ASN A 50 -4.78 -9.35 0.17
N LEU A 51 -5.93 -9.72 0.69
CA LEU A 51 -7.22 -9.14 0.29
C LEU A 51 -7.44 -7.74 0.88
N HIS A 52 -7.10 -7.53 2.16
CA HIS A 52 -7.52 -6.35 2.93
C HIS A 52 -6.43 -5.30 3.16
N LEU A 53 -5.12 -5.66 3.19
CA LEU A 53 -4.08 -4.70 3.51
C LEU A 53 -3.91 -3.66 2.38
N ARG A 54 -4.20 -2.40 2.72
CA ARG A 54 -4.12 -1.26 1.78
C ARG A 54 -2.71 -0.72 1.65
N THR A 55 -1.91 -0.80 2.73
CA THR A 55 -0.62 -0.11 2.82
C THR A 55 0.58 -1.02 2.66
N ALA A 56 0.38 -2.34 2.69
CA ALA A 56 1.42 -3.32 2.37
C ALA A 56 1.82 -3.28 0.89
N GLU A 57 3.06 -3.61 0.60
CA GLU A 57 3.54 -3.84 -0.77
C GLU A 57 3.30 -5.29 -1.21
N ARG A 58 3.42 -6.22 -0.26
CA ARG A 58 3.30 -7.66 -0.45
C ARG A 58 2.97 -8.35 0.87
N VAL A 59 2.61 -9.62 0.74
CA VAL A 59 2.47 -10.57 1.84
C VAL A 59 3.40 -11.75 1.56
N LEU A 60 4.31 -12.05 2.47
CA LEU A 60 5.27 -13.15 2.34
C LEU A 60 5.11 -14.09 3.53
N ILE A 61 5.21 -15.39 3.28
CA ILE A 61 5.39 -16.37 4.35
C ILE A 61 6.88 -16.41 4.70
N ASP A 62 7.23 -16.22 5.95
CA ASP A 62 8.61 -16.35 6.43
C ASP A 62 9.01 -17.83 6.45
N CYS A 63 9.93 -18.22 5.60
CA CYS A 63 10.42 -19.58 5.50
C CYS A 63 11.66 -19.82 6.34
N ALA A 64 12.50 -18.79 6.53
CA ALA A 64 13.71 -18.90 7.34
C ALA A 64 14.30 -17.54 7.70
N GLU A 65 14.84 -17.46 8.93
CA GLU A 65 15.67 -16.36 9.41
C GLU A 65 16.97 -16.91 10.03
N PHE A 66 18.10 -16.34 9.64
CA PHE A 66 19.42 -16.76 10.15
C PHE A 66 20.49 -15.68 9.84
N ASP A 67 21.65 -15.78 10.46
CA ASP A 67 22.80 -14.94 10.15
C ASP A 67 23.72 -15.64 9.15
N ALA A 68 24.22 -14.90 8.15
CA ALA A 68 25.18 -15.42 7.17
C ALA A 68 26.27 -14.39 6.88
N TYR A 69 27.51 -14.80 7.10
CA TYR A 69 28.70 -13.97 6.89
C TYR A 69 29.50 -14.36 5.64
N SER A 70 29.16 -15.52 5.06
CA SER A 70 29.74 -16.07 3.84
C SER A 70 28.66 -16.72 2.97
N PHE A 71 28.99 -16.97 1.70
CA PHE A 71 28.08 -17.70 0.81
C PHE A 71 27.91 -19.16 1.22
N ASP A 72 28.87 -19.75 1.92
CA ASP A 72 28.73 -21.10 2.49
C ASP A 72 27.72 -21.10 3.65
N ASP A 73 27.77 -20.10 4.54
CA ASP A 73 26.75 -19.95 5.58
C ASP A 73 25.34 -19.84 4.99
N LEU A 74 25.19 -18.98 3.95
CA LEU A 74 23.93 -18.80 3.24
C LEU A 74 23.45 -20.13 2.62
N PHE A 75 24.34 -20.85 1.96
CA PHE A 75 24.00 -22.12 1.31
C PHE A 75 23.53 -23.15 2.33
N GLU A 76 24.32 -23.42 3.38
CA GLU A 76 23.98 -24.45 4.36
C GLU A 76 22.71 -24.12 5.16
N ALA A 77 22.51 -22.85 5.54
CA ALA A 77 21.30 -22.44 6.24
C ALA A 77 20.04 -22.58 5.35
N VAL A 78 20.12 -22.14 4.10
CA VAL A 78 18.99 -22.31 3.15
C VAL A 78 18.71 -23.77 2.84
N LYS A 79 19.77 -24.58 2.71
CA LYS A 79 19.64 -26.03 2.48
C LYS A 79 18.98 -26.76 3.67
N ALA A 80 19.16 -26.27 4.89
CA ALA A 80 18.57 -26.87 6.10
C ALA A 80 17.05 -26.63 6.23
N VAL A 81 16.48 -25.71 5.45
CA VAL A 81 15.04 -25.41 5.47
C VAL A 81 14.26 -26.58 4.85
N ARG A 82 13.15 -26.94 5.44
CA ARG A 82 12.23 -27.98 4.93
C ARG A 82 11.37 -27.43 3.79
N TRP A 83 11.96 -27.27 2.62
CA TRP A 83 11.30 -26.67 1.45
C TRP A 83 10.12 -27.50 0.94
N GLU A 84 10.08 -28.80 1.19
CA GLU A 84 8.97 -29.71 0.88
C GLU A 84 7.68 -29.35 1.62
N ASP A 85 7.75 -28.63 2.73
CA ASP A 85 6.58 -28.14 3.46
C ASP A 85 5.88 -26.97 2.71
N TYR A 86 6.57 -26.34 1.75
CA TYR A 86 6.08 -25.19 0.98
C TYR A 86 5.93 -25.45 -0.50
N ILE A 87 6.83 -26.25 -1.08
CA ILE A 87 7.00 -26.38 -2.54
C ILE A 87 6.83 -27.84 -2.95
N PRO A 88 5.78 -28.20 -3.73
CA PRO A 88 5.59 -29.56 -4.21
C PRO A 88 6.65 -29.94 -5.26
N ARG A 89 6.73 -31.23 -5.57
CA ARG A 89 7.74 -31.81 -6.46
C ARG A 89 7.81 -31.18 -7.85
N ASP A 90 6.68 -30.75 -8.40
CA ASP A 90 6.54 -30.14 -9.73
C ASP A 90 6.54 -28.61 -9.71
N GLY A 91 6.59 -27.99 -8.52
CA GLY A 91 6.55 -26.53 -8.32
C GLY A 91 7.71 -25.81 -9.02
N ARG A 92 7.42 -24.66 -9.62
CA ARG A 92 8.42 -23.74 -10.18
C ARG A 92 8.88 -22.76 -9.12
N PHE A 93 10.11 -22.86 -8.68
CA PHE A 93 10.64 -22.01 -7.63
C PHE A 93 11.90 -21.26 -8.06
N TRP A 94 11.98 -20.00 -7.67
CA TRP A 94 13.13 -19.14 -7.93
C TRP A 94 13.18 -17.95 -6.98
N VAL A 95 14.35 -17.38 -6.81
CA VAL A 95 14.49 -16.12 -6.05
C VAL A 95 14.21 -14.94 -6.99
N LYS A 96 13.02 -14.38 -6.88
CA LYS A 96 12.54 -13.25 -7.71
C LYS A 96 13.30 -11.96 -7.43
N LYS A 97 13.70 -11.75 -6.16
CA LYS A 97 14.43 -10.56 -5.73
C LYS A 97 15.32 -10.88 -4.53
N ALA A 98 16.55 -10.43 -4.58
CA ALA A 98 17.42 -10.35 -3.41
C ALA A 98 17.77 -8.88 -3.15
N SER A 99 17.90 -8.50 -1.89
CA SER A 99 18.40 -7.19 -1.46
C SER A 99 19.33 -7.37 -0.28
N SER A 100 20.39 -6.59 -0.25
CA SER A 100 21.36 -6.62 0.84
C SER A 100 21.75 -5.20 1.23
N VAL A 101 21.73 -4.93 2.52
CA VAL A 101 22.04 -3.62 3.10
C VAL A 101 23.00 -3.82 4.28
N ASN A 102 24.11 -3.07 4.28
CA ASN A 102 25.10 -3.08 5.36
C ASN A 102 25.58 -4.50 5.75
N SER A 103 25.80 -5.37 4.77
CA SER A 103 26.10 -6.79 4.96
C SER A 103 27.31 -7.21 4.14
N LYS A 104 27.96 -8.31 4.57
CA LYS A 104 29.12 -8.89 3.87
C LYS A 104 28.71 -9.48 2.52
N LEU A 105 27.56 -10.11 2.44
CA LEU A 105 26.96 -10.60 1.20
C LEU A 105 26.24 -9.45 0.51
N PHE A 106 26.85 -8.85 -0.51
CA PHE A 106 26.32 -7.63 -1.15
C PHE A 106 25.85 -7.81 -2.60
N SER A 107 26.15 -8.95 -3.24
CA SER A 107 25.75 -9.22 -4.64
C SER A 107 24.36 -9.87 -4.71
N PRO A 108 23.29 -9.16 -5.14
CA PRO A 108 21.97 -9.73 -5.24
C PRO A 108 21.92 -10.95 -6.18
N ARG A 109 22.70 -10.92 -7.26
CA ARG A 109 22.77 -12.01 -8.24
C ARG A 109 23.33 -13.30 -7.64
N ASP A 110 24.42 -13.18 -6.86
CA ASP A 110 25.05 -14.33 -6.23
C ASP A 110 24.17 -14.89 -5.10
N ILE A 111 23.55 -14.01 -4.30
CA ILE A 111 22.56 -14.40 -3.29
C ILE A 111 21.42 -15.20 -3.93
N GLN A 112 20.85 -14.73 -5.05
CA GLN A 112 19.79 -15.44 -5.77
C GLN A 112 20.25 -16.82 -6.27
N SER A 113 21.45 -16.89 -6.87
CA SER A 113 21.98 -18.12 -7.44
C SER A 113 22.27 -19.17 -6.36
N ILE A 114 22.91 -18.77 -5.27
CA ILE A 114 23.28 -19.66 -4.16
C ILE A 114 22.03 -20.14 -3.42
N THR A 115 21.08 -19.25 -3.15
CA THR A 115 19.80 -19.63 -2.54
C THR A 115 19.06 -20.66 -3.42
N LYS A 116 18.93 -20.41 -4.74
CA LYS A 116 18.28 -21.37 -5.64
C LYS A 116 19.03 -22.72 -5.64
N LYS A 117 20.38 -22.71 -5.66
CA LYS A 117 21.19 -23.93 -5.64
C LYS A 117 20.99 -24.73 -4.36
N ALA A 118 20.95 -24.08 -3.20
CA ALA A 118 20.72 -24.72 -1.91
C ALA A 118 19.34 -25.38 -1.83
N MET A 119 18.30 -24.71 -2.34
CA MET A 119 16.95 -25.27 -2.44
C MET A 119 16.88 -26.48 -3.35
N VAL A 120 17.53 -26.40 -4.54
CA VAL A 120 17.60 -27.53 -5.48
C VAL A 120 18.29 -28.72 -4.82
N ASP A 121 19.39 -28.49 -4.12
CA ASP A 121 20.13 -29.56 -3.44
C ASP A 121 19.31 -30.26 -2.37
N HIS A 122 18.59 -29.50 -1.52
CA HIS A 122 17.66 -30.02 -0.53
C HIS A 122 16.54 -30.83 -1.16
N LEU A 123 15.76 -30.20 -2.06
CA LEU A 123 14.57 -30.82 -2.67
C LEU A 123 14.93 -32.01 -3.55
N SER A 124 16.10 -32.03 -4.19
CA SER A 124 16.59 -33.19 -4.92
C SER A 124 16.77 -34.41 -4.03
N GLY A 125 17.29 -34.19 -2.81
CA GLY A 125 17.41 -35.25 -1.81
C GLY A 125 16.05 -35.76 -1.32
N VAL A 126 15.11 -34.86 -1.05
CA VAL A 126 13.76 -35.21 -0.55
C VAL A 126 12.92 -35.93 -1.61
N TYR A 127 12.89 -35.41 -2.83
CA TYR A 127 12.04 -35.94 -3.90
C TYR A 127 12.69 -37.05 -4.74
N GLY A 128 13.97 -37.34 -4.49
CA GLY A 128 14.72 -38.36 -5.24
C GLY A 128 14.86 -38.02 -6.74
N VAL A 129 15.01 -36.75 -7.09
CA VAL A 129 15.12 -36.27 -8.47
C VAL A 129 16.43 -35.52 -8.68
N THR A 130 16.98 -35.64 -9.90
CA THR A 130 18.17 -34.88 -10.31
C THR A 130 17.82 -33.63 -11.14
N ARG A 131 16.57 -33.56 -11.61
CA ARG A 131 16.06 -32.47 -12.41
C ARG A 131 14.59 -32.23 -12.05
N PHE A 132 14.21 -30.97 -11.84
CA PHE A 132 12.82 -30.54 -11.65
C PHE A 132 12.20 -30.21 -13.00
N GLU A 133 10.99 -30.72 -13.24
CA GLU A 133 10.25 -30.46 -14.48
C GLU A 133 9.68 -29.05 -14.52
N GLU A 134 9.46 -28.44 -13.35
CA GLU A 134 8.94 -27.08 -13.17
C GLU A 134 7.64 -26.84 -13.98
N THR A 135 6.75 -27.83 -14.00
CA THR A 135 5.47 -27.80 -14.76
C THR A 135 4.29 -27.31 -13.91
N GLY A 136 4.44 -27.30 -12.59
CA GLY A 136 3.42 -26.88 -11.63
C GLY A 136 3.35 -25.35 -11.44
N ASP A 137 2.79 -24.96 -10.32
CA ASP A 137 2.58 -23.55 -9.97
C ASP A 137 3.88 -22.82 -9.58
N ASP A 138 3.80 -21.49 -9.58
CA ASP A 138 4.90 -20.60 -9.28
C ASP A 138 5.09 -20.41 -7.79
N TYR A 139 6.33 -20.58 -7.29
CA TYR A 139 6.75 -20.35 -5.91
C TYR A 139 7.90 -19.33 -5.88
N PRO A 140 7.61 -18.04 -6.10
CA PRO A 140 8.64 -17.01 -6.10
C PRO A 140 9.09 -16.66 -4.67
N LEU A 141 10.41 -16.57 -4.46
CA LEU A 141 10.99 -16.22 -3.19
C LEU A 141 11.60 -14.81 -3.22
N ARG A 142 11.76 -14.25 -2.04
CA ARG A 142 12.50 -13.01 -1.80
C ARG A 142 13.49 -13.20 -0.68
N VAL A 143 14.70 -12.69 -0.86
CA VAL A 143 15.76 -12.74 0.14
C VAL A 143 16.10 -11.32 0.55
N PHE A 144 16.02 -11.04 1.83
CA PHE A 144 16.44 -9.78 2.44
C PHE A 144 17.62 -10.04 3.35
N ILE A 145 18.71 -9.29 3.17
CA ILE A 145 19.86 -9.32 4.08
C ILE A 145 20.04 -7.91 4.63
N ASN A 146 20.03 -7.79 5.94
CA ASN A 146 20.28 -6.52 6.61
C ASN A 146 21.20 -6.76 7.82
N LYS A 147 22.40 -6.15 7.80
CA LYS A 147 23.41 -6.34 8.85
C LYS A 147 23.76 -7.83 9.07
N ASP A 148 23.96 -8.53 7.96
CA ASP A 148 24.27 -9.96 7.89
C ASP A 148 23.13 -10.90 8.35
N HIS A 149 22.00 -10.37 8.79
CA HIS A 149 20.79 -11.15 9.08
C HIS A 149 19.96 -11.38 7.81
N VAL A 150 19.70 -12.64 7.49
CA VAL A 150 19.01 -13.10 6.29
C VAL A 150 17.58 -13.47 6.65
N THR A 151 16.63 -13.00 5.83
CA THR A 151 15.23 -13.41 5.85
C THR A 151 14.87 -13.96 4.48
N VAL A 152 14.28 -15.16 4.43
CA VAL A 152 13.82 -15.80 3.19
C VAL A 152 12.30 -15.92 3.22
N GLY A 153 11.63 -15.13 2.40
CA GLY A 153 10.17 -15.10 2.33
C GLY A 153 9.62 -15.68 1.02
N LEU A 154 8.58 -16.50 1.11
CA LEU A 154 7.81 -17.00 -0.02
C LEU A 154 6.74 -15.97 -0.40
N ASP A 155 6.77 -15.47 -1.64
CA ASP A 155 5.91 -14.37 -2.12
C ASP A 155 4.52 -14.87 -2.53
N THR A 156 3.53 -14.67 -1.66
CA THR A 156 2.14 -15.10 -1.86
C THR A 156 1.37 -14.20 -2.83
N THR A 157 1.85 -12.97 -3.04
CA THR A 157 1.08 -11.89 -3.65
C THR A 157 1.09 -11.91 -5.18
N GLY A 158 2.24 -12.23 -5.79
CA GLY A 158 2.43 -12.12 -7.24
C GLY A 158 2.79 -10.70 -7.70
N ASP A 159 1.89 -9.98 -8.34
CA ASP A 159 2.05 -8.54 -8.59
C ASP A 159 1.99 -7.75 -7.28
N SER A 160 2.68 -6.61 -7.20
CA SER A 160 2.67 -5.79 -5.98
C SER A 160 1.26 -5.33 -5.61
N LEU A 161 0.94 -5.26 -4.30
CA LEU A 161 -0.41 -4.92 -3.82
C LEU A 161 -0.89 -3.53 -4.25
N HIS A 162 0.01 -2.59 -4.56
CA HIS A 162 -0.41 -1.30 -5.11
C HIS A 162 -1.14 -1.45 -6.46
N LYS A 163 -0.86 -2.48 -7.24
CA LYS A 163 -1.61 -2.79 -8.46
C LYS A 163 -3.00 -3.34 -8.11
N ARG A 164 -3.94 -2.47 -7.78
CA ARG A 164 -5.32 -2.85 -7.40
C ARG A 164 -6.15 -3.45 -8.54
N GLY A 165 -5.70 -3.27 -9.80
CA GLY A 165 -6.42 -3.71 -11.00
C GLY A 165 -7.22 -2.61 -11.69
N TYR A 166 -7.46 -1.46 -11.06
CA TYR A 166 -8.26 -0.40 -11.68
C TYR A 166 -7.46 0.54 -12.60
N ARG A 167 -6.13 0.57 -12.47
CA ARG A 167 -5.28 1.46 -13.27
C ARG A 167 -4.52 0.66 -14.32
N PRO A 168 -4.88 0.75 -15.61
CA PRO A 168 -4.09 0.18 -16.69
C PRO A 168 -2.72 0.86 -16.77
N GLU A 169 -1.76 0.18 -17.38
CA GLU A 169 -0.39 0.65 -17.50
C GLU A 169 -0.31 2.07 -18.11
N SER A 170 0.68 2.85 -17.64
CA SER A 170 1.20 4.07 -18.30
C SER A 170 0.44 5.40 -18.17
N VAL A 171 0.10 5.83 -16.96
CA VAL A 171 0.07 7.28 -16.69
C VAL A 171 1.41 7.68 -16.08
N GLU A 172 2.05 8.73 -16.58
CA GLU A 172 3.36 9.17 -16.08
C GLU A 172 3.34 9.46 -14.58
N ALA A 173 4.18 8.71 -13.83
CA ALA A 173 4.54 8.90 -12.43
C ALA A 173 3.41 9.25 -11.43
N PRO A 174 2.28 8.54 -11.41
CA PRO A 174 1.28 8.76 -10.38
C PRO A 174 1.81 8.23 -9.04
N ILE A 175 1.24 8.75 -7.94
CA ILE A 175 1.48 8.17 -6.63
C ILE A 175 0.99 6.71 -6.61
N ALA A 176 1.75 5.82 -5.97
CA ALA A 176 1.32 4.43 -5.80
C ALA A 176 0.09 4.34 -4.88
N GLU A 177 -0.83 3.44 -5.19
CA GLU A 177 -2.11 3.29 -4.51
C GLU A 177 -1.95 2.99 -3.02
N ASN A 178 -1.02 2.08 -2.66
CA ASN A 178 -0.73 1.76 -1.25
C ASN A 178 -0.11 2.95 -0.50
N LEU A 179 0.70 3.77 -1.18
CA LEU A 179 1.22 5.01 -0.59
C LEU A 179 0.09 6.03 -0.41
N ALA A 180 -0.76 6.24 -1.41
CA ALA A 180 -1.90 7.14 -1.30
C ALA A 180 -2.83 6.74 -0.16
N ALA A 181 -3.16 5.44 -0.05
CA ALA A 181 -3.93 4.88 1.05
C ALA A 181 -3.30 5.19 2.41
N ALA A 182 -2.00 4.91 2.57
CA ALA A 182 -1.28 5.16 3.82
C ALA A 182 -1.29 6.65 4.20
N LEU A 183 -1.15 7.54 3.22
CA LEU A 183 -1.16 8.99 3.46
C LEU A 183 -2.55 9.50 3.86
N ILE A 184 -3.63 8.98 3.29
CA ILE A 184 -5.00 9.26 3.73
C ILE A 184 -5.16 8.81 5.19
N MET A 185 -4.75 7.58 5.52
CA MET A 185 -4.85 7.00 6.87
C MET A 185 -3.99 7.72 7.92
N LEU A 186 -2.98 8.48 7.51
CA LEU A 186 -2.20 9.37 8.39
C LEU A 186 -2.91 10.69 8.70
N THR A 187 -3.96 11.04 7.96
CA THR A 187 -4.77 12.22 8.21
C THR A 187 -5.95 11.89 9.14
N PRO A 188 -6.57 12.88 9.79
CA PRO A 188 -7.82 12.67 10.52
C PRO A 188 -9.07 12.72 9.62
N TRP A 189 -8.94 12.56 8.32
CA TRP A 189 -10.07 12.49 7.40
C TRP A 189 -10.95 11.27 7.70
N ARG A 190 -12.24 11.43 7.49
CA ARG A 190 -13.27 10.40 7.63
C ARG A 190 -14.33 10.60 6.55
N ALA A 191 -15.04 9.55 6.21
CA ALA A 191 -16.00 9.52 5.10
C ALA A 191 -17.13 10.57 5.20
N ASP A 192 -17.43 11.07 6.41
CA ASP A 192 -18.42 12.14 6.65
C ASP A 192 -17.86 13.57 6.39
N ARG A 193 -16.61 13.69 5.92
CA ARG A 193 -15.95 14.98 5.73
C ARG A 193 -15.54 15.19 4.27
N TYR A 194 -15.65 16.42 3.81
CA TYR A 194 -15.17 16.81 2.48
C TYR A 194 -13.70 16.46 2.28
N LEU A 195 -13.39 15.84 1.14
CA LEU A 195 -12.02 15.64 0.67
C LEU A 195 -11.92 16.17 -0.76
N VAL A 196 -10.96 17.03 -0.98
CA VAL A 196 -10.66 17.61 -2.30
C VAL A 196 -9.21 17.32 -2.67
N ASP A 197 -9.00 16.88 -3.91
CA ASP A 197 -7.68 16.84 -4.55
C ASP A 197 -7.67 17.79 -5.76
N PRO A 198 -7.04 18.98 -5.63
CA PRO A 198 -7.01 19.98 -6.71
C PRO A 198 -5.95 19.69 -7.78
N PHE A 199 -5.21 18.60 -7.69
CA PHE A 199 -4.24 18.08 -8.65
C PHE A 199 -4.44 16.59 -8.82
N CYS A 200 -5.70 16.15 -9.05
CA CYS A 200 -6.08 14.75 -8.88
C CYS A 200 -5.46 13.79 -9.91
N GLY A 201 -4.98 14.32 -11.05
CA GLY A 201 -4.38 13.49 -12.09
C GLY A 201 -5.26 12.28 -12.44
N SER A 202 -4.76 11.06 -12.22
CA SER A 202 -5.50 9.81 -12.42
C SER A 202 -6.50 9.45 -11.32
N GLY A 203 -6.72 10.32 -10.34
CA GLY A 203 -7.73 10.16 -9.28
C GLY A 203 -7.32 9.31 -8.09
N THR A 204 -6.05 8.93 -7.94
CA THR A 204 -5.60 7.90 -6.99
C THR A 204 -6.03 8.18 -5.54
N PHE A 205 -5.81 9.38 -5.00
CA PHE A 205 -6.23 9.70 -3.63
C PHE A 205 -7.73 9.56 -3.43
N LEU A 206 -8.51 10.03 -4.38
CA LEU A 206 -9.97 10.02 -4.27
C LEU A 206 -10.55 8.61 -4.43
N ILE A 207 -9.99 7.82 -5.33
CA ILE A 207 -10.38 6.42 -5.53
C ILE A 207 -10.07 5.60 -4.27
N GLU A 208 -8.86 5.70 -3.72
CA GLU A 208 -8.50 5.01 -2.47
C GLU A 208 -9.38 5.48 -1.29
N ALA A 209 -9.69 6.79 -1.20
CA ALA A 209 -10.60 7.32 -0.18
C ALA A 209 -12.03 6.78 -0.34
N ALA A 210 -12.55 6.70 -1.58
CA ALA A 210 -13.85 6.14 -1.87
C ALA A 210 -13.93 4.65 -1.53
N MET A 211 -12.89 3.87 -1.89
CA MET A 211 -12.79 2.46 -1.53
C MET A 211 -12.76 2.27 -0.01
N MET A 212 -12.00 3.08 0.73
CA MET A 212 -11.97 3.04 2.20
C MET A 212 -13.35 3.35 2.80
N ALA A 213 -14.01 4.40 2.31
CA ALA A 213 -15.30 4.83 2.81
C ALA A 213 -16.39 3.77 2.58
N ARG A 214 -16.38 3.13 1.41
CA ARG A 214 -17.36 2.09 1.02
C ARG A 214 -16.97 0.69 1.48
N ASN A 215 -15.92 0.54 2.27
CA ASN A 215 -15.37 -0.74 2.73
C ASN A 215 -15.04 -1.72 1.59
N ILE A 216 -14.55 -1.21 0.45
CA ILE A 216 -14.12 -2.06 -0.67
C ILE A 216 -12.70 -2.56 -0.38
N ALA A 217 -12.52 -3.87 -0.22
CA ALA A 217 -11.20 -4.45 0.00
C ALA A 217 -10.30 -4.28 -1.24
N PRO A 218 -9.05 -3.84 -1.08
CA PRO A 218 -8.19 -3.47 -2.22
C PRO A 218 -7.76 -4.66 -3.09
N GLY A 219 -7.90 -5.88 -2.58
CA GLY A 219 -7.55 -7.12 -3.27
C GLY A 219 -8.66 -7.72 -4.13
N LEU A 220 -9.92 -7.24 -4.04
CA LEU A 220 -11.08 -7.87 -4.70
C LEU A 220 -11.00 -7.92 -6.23
N SER A 221 -10.31 -6.97 -6.87
CA SER A 221 -10.25 -6.86 -8.34
C SER A 221 -8.98 -7.43 -8.94
N ARG A 222 -8.30 -8.33 -8.22
CA ARG A 222 -7.04 -8.93 -8.68
C ARG A 222 -6.91 -10.38 -8.24
N SER A 223 -5.92 -11.10 -8.76
CA SER A 223 -5.53 -12.44 -8.32
C SER A 223 -4.21 -12.42 -7.56
N PHE A 224 -3.94 -13.51 -6.84
CA PHE A 224 -2.73 -13.70 -6.05
C PHE A 224 -2.04 -15.01 -6.44
N THR A 225 -0.71 -15.06 -6.34
CA THR A 225 0.04 -16.27 -6.69
C THR A 225 -0.36 -17.44 -5.81
N ALA A 226 -0.58 -17.20 -4.53
CA ALA A 226 -0.92 -18.24 -3.55
C ALA A 226 -2.33 -18.84 -3.69
N GLU A 227 -3.21 -18.28 -4.51
CA GLU A 227 -4.52 -18.89 -4.84
C GLU A 227 -4.38 -20.28 -5.49
N ARG A 228 -3.23 -20.56 -6.09
CA ARG A 228 -2.93 -21.82 -6.74
C ARG A 228 -2.30 -22.86 -5.82
N TRP A 229 -1.85 -22.46 -4.64
CA TRP A 229 -1.13 -23.35 -3.71
C TRP A 229 -2.08 -24.15 -2.82
N THR A 230 -2.90 -25.00 -3.45
CA THR A 230 -4.02 -25.70 -2.76
C THR A 230 -3.57 -26.64 -1.66
N ASP A 231 -2.33 -27.12 -1.68
CA ASP A 231 -1.77 -27.96 -0.62
C ASP A 231 -1.37 -27.14 0.63
N LEU A 232 -1.08 -25.86 0.44
CA LEU A 232 -0.66 -24.94 1.51
C LEU A 232 -1.82 -24.07 2.02
N ILE A 233 -2.68 -23.59 1.11
CA ILE A 233 -3.80 -22.69 1.38
C ILE A 233 -5.03 -23.23 0.66
N ASP A 234 -6.01 -23.71 1.42
CA ASP A 234 -7.25 -24.22 0.84
C ASP A 234 -7.93 -23.12 -0.02
N LYS A 235 -8.26 -23.49 -1.25
CA LYS A 235 -8.93 -22.60 -2.20
C LYS A 235 -10.25 -22.03 -1.66
N LYS A 236 -10.91 -22.77 -0.77
CA LYS A 236 -12.13 -22.36 -0.09
C LYS A 236 -11.94 -21.08 0.71
N LEU A 237 -10.79 -20.89 1.38
CA LEU A 237 -10.49 -19.69 2.15
C LEU A 237 -10.52 -18.42 1.27
N TRP A 238 -9.99 -18.50 0.04
CA TRP A 238 -10.02 -17.39 -0.91
C TRP A 238 -11.45 -17.02 -1.34
N TYR A 239 -12.30 -18.03 -1.59
CA TYR A 239 -13.70 -17.79 -1.96
C TYR A 239 -14.49 -17.19 -0.79
N GLU A 240 -14.38 -17.78 0.40
CA GLU A 240 -15.10 -17.32 1.59
C GLU A 240 -14.70 -15.89 1.96
N ALA A 241 -13.40 -15.58 1.99
CA ALA A 241 -12.91 -14.22 2.26
C ALA A 241 -13.36 -13.19 1.20
N SER A 242 -13.38 -13.58 -0.08
CA SER A 242 -13.83 -12.70 -1.16
C SER A 242 -15.35 -12.45 -1.10
N ASP A 243 -16.15 -13.46 -0.77
CA ASP A 243 -17.58 -13.35 -0.62
C ASP A 243 -17.93 -12.47 0.59
N GLU A 244 -17.25 -12.68 1.72
CA GLU A 244 -17.39 -11.85 2.92
C GLU A 244 -17.04 -10.40 2.64
N ALA A 245 -15.85 -10.13 2.08
CA ALA A 245 -15.42 -8.79 1.72
C ALA A 245 -16.38 -8.09 0.74
N THR A 246 -16.99 -8.86 -0.17
CA THR A 246 -17.99 -8.33 -1.11
C THR A 246 -19.29 -7.98 -0.40
N SER A 247 -19.73 -8.80 0.55
CA SER A 247 -20.95 -8.58 1.33
C SER A 247 -20.87 -7.37 2.27
N GLU A 248 -19.65 -7.02 2.68
CA GLU A 248 -19.38 -5.87 3.56
C GLU A 248 -19.29 -4.53 2.82
N ILE A 249 -19.33 -4.52 1.50
CA ILE A 249 -19.32 -3.27 0.72
C ILE A 249 -20.57 -2.46 1.01
N ILE A 250 -20.39 -1.16 1.27
CA ILE A 250 -21.50 -0.19 1.45
C ILE A 250 -21.78 0.46 0.09
N PRO A 251 -22.78 -0.01 -0.68
CA PRO A 251 -22.91 0.33 -2.11
C PRO A 251 -23.27 1.80 -2.35
N ASP A 252 -24.18 2.37 -1.60
CA ASP A 252 -24.77 3.69 -1.88
C ASP A 252 -24.28 4.79 -0.94
N LEU A 253 -23.13 4.59 -0.29
CA LEU A 253 -22.59 5.58 0.63
C LEU A 253 -22.15 6.83 -0.15
N GLN A 254 -22.79 7.95 0.15
CA GLN A 254 -22.42 9.25 -0.38
C GLN A 254 -21.26 9.82 0.43
N VAL A 255 -20.11 9.99 -0.21
CA VAL A 255 -18.91 10.59 0.38
C VAL A 255 -18.60 11.88 -0.38
N PRO A 256 -18.39 13.02 0.29
CA PRO A 256 -18.19 14.29 -0.40
C PRO A 256 -16.74 14.40 -0.94
N LEU A 257 -16.44 13.66 -2.01
CA LEU A 257 -15.14 13.60 -2.68
C LEU A 257 -15.14 14.43 -3.96
N GLN A 258 -14.13 15.28 -4.14
CA GLN A 258 -14.02 16.13 -5.32
C GLN A 258 -12.59 16.13 -5.87
N GLY A 259 -12.47 15.87 -7.17
CA GLY A 259 -11.22 15.88 -7.91
C GLY A 259 -11.18 17.00 -8.94
N TYR A 260 -10.13 17.79 -8.93
CA TYR A 260 -9.89 18.83 -9.91
C TYR A 260 -8.53 18.62 -10.58
N ASP A 261 -8.49 18.93 -11.85
CA ASP A 261 -7.26 19.03 -12.64
C ASP A 261 -7.45 20.05 -13.77
N ILE A 262 -6.37 20.64 -14.24
CA ILE A 262 -6.40 21.52 -15.41
C ILE A 262 -6.40 20.73 -16.72
N ASP A 263 -5.90 19.48 -16.69
CA ASP A 263 -5.83 18.61 -17.85
C ASP A 263 -7.11 17.76 -17.97
N PRO A 264 -7.93 18.00 -19.02
CA PRO A 264 -9.14 17.21 -19.24
C PRO A 264 -8.86 15.72 -19.50
N LYS A 265 -7.69 15.39 -20.08
CA LYS A 265 -7.29 13.99 -20.32
C LYS A 265 -7.01 13.25 -19.01
N ALA A 266 -6.37 13.91 -18.05
CA ALA A 266 -6.17 13.35 -16.72
C ALA A 266 -7.51 13.02 -16.04
N LEU A 267 -8.52 13.91 -16.19
CA LEU A 267 -9.85 13.68 -15.65
C LEU A 267 -10.62 12.54 -16.35
N GLU A 268 -10.43 12.34 -17.65
CA GLU A 268 -10.99 11.20 -18.38
C GLU A 268 -10.42 9.89 -17.79
N ILE A 269 -9.09 9.83 -17.60
CA ILE A 269 -8.41 8.68 -16.98
C ILE A 269 -8.90 8.45 -15.56
N ALA A 270 -9.06 9.52 -14.76
CA ALA A 270 -9.56 9.44 -13.40
C ALA A 270 -10.97 8.83 -13.34
N ARG A 271 -11.87 9.26 -14.24
CA ARG A 271 -13.23 8.71 -14.36
C ARG A 271 -13.22 7.23 -14.74
N GLU A 272 -12.41 6.85 -15.74
CA GLU A 272 -12.30 5.44 -16.14
C GLU A 272 -11.72 4.56 -15.02
N ASN A 273 -10.72 5.04 -14.27
CA ASN A 273 -10.19 4.34 -13.12
C ASN A 273 -11.25 4.17 -12.01
N ALA A 274 -11.98 5.24 -11.68
CA ALA A 274 -13.05 5.20 -10.68
C ALA A 274 -14.20 4.29 -11.11
N LYS A 275 -14.53 4.25 -12.41
CA LYS A 275 -15.56 3.36 -12.98
C LYS A 275 -15.16 1.89 -12.85
N ARG A 276 -13.89 1.54 -13.12
CA ARG A 276 -13.40 0.16 -13.03
C ARG A 276 -13.53 -0.45 -11.65
N VAL A 277 -13.37 0.35 -10.61
CA VAL A 277 -13.51 -0.11 -9.21
C VAL A 277 -14.91 0.16 -8.62
N GLY A 278 -15.82 0.72 -9.44
CA GLY A 278 -17.22 0.93 -9.05
C GLY A 278 -17.46 2.10 -8.08
N VAL A 279 -16.59 3.13 -8.09
CA VAL A 279 -16.73 4.29 -7.19
C VAL A 279 -16.91 5.63 -7.92
N LEU A 280 -17.19 5.60 -9.23
CA LEU A 280 -17.35 6.83 -10.02
C LEU A 280 -18.51 7.70 -9.53
N ASP A 281 -19.57 7.10 -9.07
CA ASP A 281 -20.77 7.76 -8.50
C ASP A 281 -20.49 8.49 -7.17
N THR A 282 -19.39 8.14 -6.52
CA THR A 282 -18.97 8.71 -5.23
C THR A 282 -18.08 9.94 -5.39
N ILE A 283 -17.49 10.16 -6.58
CA ILE A 283 -16.46 11.19 -6.81
C ILE A 283 -16.90 12.18 -7.87
N HIS A 284 -16.91 13.47 -7.53
CA HIS A 284 -17.13 14.55 -8.50
C HIS A 284 -15.82 15.00 -9.13
N PHE A 285 -15.63 14.74 -10.44
CA PHE A 285 -14.47 15.21 -11.20
C PHE A 285 -14.82 16.41 -12.09
N GLN A 286 -14.05 17.51 -11.98
CA GLN A 286 -14.28 18.72 -12.73
C GLN A 286 -12.95 19.34 -13.19
N GLN A 287 -12.92 19.84 -14.43
CA GLN A 287 -11.79 20.67 -14.90
C GLN A 287 -11.81 22.01 -14.17
N ARG A 288 -10.75 22.29 -13.39
CA ARG A 288 -10.62 23.50 -12.60
C ARG A 288 -9.16 23.75 -12.24
N ALA A 289 -8.73 25.01 -12.36
CA ALA A 289 -7.42 25.43 -11.85
C ALA A 289 -7.44 25.54 -10.31
N VAL A 290 -6.29 25.30 -9.67
CA VAL A 290 -6.16 25.45 -8.21
C VAL A 290 -6.42 26.89 -7.75
N ALA A 291 -6.11 27.88 -8.57
CA ALA A 291 -6.41 29.29 -8.30
C ALA A 291 -7.90 29.54 -8.03
N ASP A 292 -8.79 28.79 -8.69
CA ASP A 292 -10.24 28.90 -8.58
C ASP A 292 -10.84 27.99 -7.50
N LEU A 293 -9.99 27.29 -6.75
CA LEU A 293 -10.46 26.39 -5.68
C LEU A 293 -11.24 27.15 -4.61
N SER A 294 -12.51 26.81 -4.47
CA SER A 294 -13.42 27.34 -3.47
C SER A 294 -14.44 26.28 -3.05
N HIS A 295 -14.92 26.33 -1.83
CA HIS A 295 -15.91 25.42 -1.31
C HIS A 295 -16.76 26.08 -0.22
N HIS A 296 -18.07 25.75 -0.13
CA HIS A 296 -18.96 26.32 0.91
C HIS A 296 -18.98 25.48 2.18
N GLY A 297 -18.51 24.23 2.13
CA GLY A 297 -18.40 23.38 3.31
C GLY A 297 -17.24 23.83 4.21
N SER A 298 -17.36 23.51 5.50
CA SER A 298 -16.34 23.84 6.51
C SER A 298 -15.63 22.58 7.00
N TYR A 299 -14.43 22.74 7.51
CA TYR A 299 -13.62 21.69 8.14
C TYR A 299 -13.30 20.52 7.21
N GLY A 300 -13.16 20.77 5.91
CA GLY A 300 -12.78 19.77 4.90
C GLY A 300 -11.27 19.51 4.88
N PHE A 301 -10.89 18.65 3.96
CA PHE A 301 -9.50 18.22 3.74
C PHE A 301 -9.11 18.44 2.28
N VAL A 302 -7.95 19.00 2.08
CA VAL A 302 -7.21 18.93 0.82
C VAL A 302 -6.09 17.92 1.01
N ILE A 303 -6.12 16.82 0.25
CA ILE A 303 -5.05 15.81 0.24
C ILE A 303 -4.60 15.68 -1.21
N THR A 304 -3.34 15.99 -1.48
CA THR A 304 -2.92 16.19 -2.87
C THR A 304 -1.44 15.89 -3.11
N ASN A 305 -1.12 15.59 -4.38
CA ASN A 305 0.23 15.42 -4.90
C ASN A 305 0.46 16.44 -6.04
N PRO A 306 0.70 17.72 -5.73
CA PRO A 306 0.93 18.75 -6.74
C PRO A 306 2.21 18.47 -7.53
N PRO A 307 2.40 19.04 -8.73
CA PRO A 307 3.64 18.93 -9.47
C PRO A 307 4.82 19.48 -8.65
N TYR A 308 5.96 18.81 -8.68
CA TYR A 308 7.15 19.21 -7.90
C TYR A 308 8.46 19.26 -8.72
N GLY A 309 8.34 19.31 -10.06
CA GLY A 309 9.46 19.71 -10.92
C GLY A 309 10.47 18.62 -11.27
N GLU A 310 10.01 17.42 -11.56
CA GLU A 310 10.85 16.36 -12.09
C GLU A 310 11.28 16.60 -13.55
N ARG A 311 10.61 17.51 -14.26
CA ARG A 311 10.94 17.93 -15.62
C ARG A 311 11.74 19.23 -15.59
N ILE A 312 12.76 19.35 -16.44
CA ILE A 312 13.68 20.50 -16.51
C ILE A 312 12.92 21.81 -16.77
N GLU A 313 11.81 21.77 -17.50
CA GLU A 313 10.97 22.93 -17.82
C GLU A 313 10.05 23.42 -16.68
N SER A 314 9.94 22.67 -15.60
CA SER A 314 8.90 22.88 -14.59
C SER A 314 9.31 23.74 -13.38
N LYS A 315 10.59 24.02 -13.18
CA LYS A 315 11.03 24.74 -11.96
C LYS A 315 10.54 26.19 -11.89
N GLU A 316 10.39 26.86 -13.03
CA GLU A 316 9.90 28.24 -13.10
C GLU A 316 8.37 28.32 -12.96
N THR A 317 7.66 27.24 -13.26
CA THR A 317 6.18 27.18 -13.18
C THR A 317 5.67 26.76 -11.78
N LEU A 318 6.52 26.22 -10.92
CA LEU A 318 6.11 25.76 -9.59
C LEU A 318 5.71 26.87 -8.62
N PRO A 319 6.47 27.99 -8.51
CA PRO A 319 6.14 29.05 -7.56
C PRO A 319 4.70 29.57 -7.67
N PRO A 320 4.16 29.90 -8.87
CA PRO A 320 2.76 30.29 -9.02
C PRO A 320 1.77 29.25 -8.52
N ILE A 321 1.98 27.97 -8.87
CA ILE A 321 1.09 26.85 -8.49
C ILE A 321 0.96 26.74 -6.97
N TYR A 322 2.10 26.76 -6.26
CA TYR A 322 2.11 26.67 -4.80
C TYR A 322 1.58 27.94 -4.12
N LYS A 323 1.78 29.12 -4.75
CA LYS A 323 1.18 30.37 -4.30
C LYS A 323 -0.34 30.33 -4.43
N ASP A 324 -0.85 29.89 -5.57
CA ASP A 324 -2.30 29.76 -5.82
C ASP A 324 -2.94 28.78 -4.86
N LEU A 325 -2.28 27.64 -4.59
CA LEU A 325 -2.73 26.69 -3.55
C LEU A 325 -2.76 27.37 -2.16
N GLY A 326 -1.73 28.14 -1.82
CA GLY A 326 -1.69 28.90 -0.56
C GLY A 326 -2.82 29.92 -0.43
N GLU A 327 -3.12 30.69 -1.50
CA GLU A 327 -4.23 31.65 -1.54
C GLU A 327 -5.60 30.93 -1.48
N ALA A 328 -5.74 29.77 -2.15
CA ALA A 328 -6.94 28.95 -2.02
C ALA A 328 -7.15 28.48 -0.59
N MET A 329 -6.10 28.03 0.09
CA MET A 329 -6.19 27.61 1.49
C MET A 329 -6.52 28.76 2.46
N LYS A 330 -6.15 29.99 2.16
CA LYS A 330 -6.58 31.16 2.95
C LYS A 330 -8.09 31.41 2.83
N ARG A 331 -8.68 31.15 1.65
CA ARG A 331 -10.15 31.22 1.44
C ARG A 331 -10.87 30.08 2.15
N LEU A 332 -10.21 28.92 2.30
CA LEU A 332 -10.69 27.73 2.99
C LEU A 332 -10.16 27.66 4.43
N ASP A 333 -10.39 28.70 5.22
CA ASP A 333 -9.78 28.97 6.53
C ASP A 333 -10.00 27.89 7.58
N THR A 334 -11.08 27.09 7.45
CA THR A 334 -11.40 25.96 8.33
C THR A 334 -10.85 24.63 7.84
N TRP A 335 -10.23 24.58 6.65
CA TRP A 335 -9.78 23.36 6.01
C TRP A 335 -8.35 22.99 6.41
N SER A 336 -8.06 21.70 6.32
CA SER A 336 -6.71 21.16 6.49
C SER A 336 -6.09 20.84 5.13
N LEU A 337 -4.80 21.16 4.96
CA LEU A 337 -4.03 20.78 3.77
C LEU A 337 -2.99 19.72 4.14
N TYR A 338 -2.97 18.65 3.37
CA TYR A 338 -1.97 17.59 3.39
C TYR A 338 -1.42 17.40 1.99
N MET A 339 -0.11 17.52 1.81
CA MET A 339 0.45 17.38 0.46
C MET A 339 1.77 16.62 0.42
N VAL A 340 1.95 15.88 -0.66
CA VAL A 340 3.22 15.22 -1.01
C VAL A 340 4.01 16.16 -1.92
N THR A 341 5.27 16.43 -1.61
CA THR A 341 6.11 17.24 -2.48
C THR A 341 7.60 16.99 -2.25
N SER A 342 8.39 17.08 -3.30
CA SER A 342 9.85 17.21 -3.22
C SER A 342 10.32 18.67 -3.35
N TYR A 343 9.41 19.60 -3.67
CA TYR A 343 9.75 21.00 -3.87
C TYR A 343 10.20 21.66 -2.56
N ALA A 344 11.46 22.10 -2.51
CA ALA A 344 12.08 22.61 -1.29
C ALA A 344 11.38 23.88 -0.75
N ASP A 345 10.97 24.79 -1.64
CA ASP A 345 10.35 26.06 -1.30
C ASP A 345 8.82 26.00 -1.13
N ALA A 346 8.22 24.81 -1.09
CA ALA A 346 6.78 24.63 -1.00
C ALA A 346 6.15 25.45 0.14
N GLU A 347 6.69 25.36 1.36
CA GLU A 347 6.19 26.09 2.52
C GLU A 347 6.26 27.62 2.36
N ARG A 348 7.31 28.10 1.67
CA ARG A 348 7.50 29.53 1.39
C ARG A 348 6.38 30.07 0.48
N TYR A 349 6.05 29.32 -0.59
CA TYR A 349 5.03 29.75 -1.55
C TYR A 349 3.61 29.50 -1.06
N ILE A 350 3.37 28.46 -0.26
CA ILE A 350 2.11 28.28 0.48
C ILE A 350 1.90 29.42 1.50
N GLY A 351 2.98 30.06 1.96
CA GLY A 351 2.92 31.16 2.93
C GLY A 351 2.68 30.72 4.38
N LYS A 352 2.86 29.42 4.68
CA LYS A 352 2.70 28.84 6.01
C LYS A 352 3.72 27.73 6.21
N LYS A 353 4.27 27.59 7.43
CA LYS A 353 5.06 26.43 7.84
C LYS A 353 4.17 25.22 8.10
N ALA A 354 4.60 24.04 7.67
CA ALA A 354 3.95 22.79 8.00
C ALA A 354 4.10 22.48 9.51
N GLU A 355 3.03 22.01 10.13
CA GLU A 355 3.09 21.54 11.53
C GLU A 355 3.83 20.22 11.63
N LYS A 356 3.65 19.33 10.62
CA LYS A 356 4.37 18.06 10.52
C LYS A 356 4.98 17.92 9.13
N ASN A 357 6.19 17.38 9.10
CA ASN A 357 6.96 17.11 7.91
C ASN A 357 7.52 15.69 8.00
N ARG A 358 6.88 14.75 7.28
CA ARG A 358 7.31 13.34 7.23
C ARG A 358 8.06 13.08 5.94
N LYS A 359 9.26 12.53 6.05
CA LYS A 359 10.01 12.04 4.89
C LYS A 359 9.38 10.75 4.39
N ILE A 360 9.11 10.69 3.10
CA ILE A 360 8.57 9.52 2.41
C ILE A 360 9.24 9.38 1.04
N TYR A 361 9.06 8.22 0.41
CA TYR A 361 9.55 7.99 -0.96
C TYR A 361 8.35 7.70 -1.87
N ASN A 362 8.26 8.45 -2.98
CA ASN A 362 7.34 8.14 -4.07
C ASN A 362 8.16 7.54 -5.21
N GLY A 363 8.15 6.21 -5.33
CA GLY A 363 9.11 5.49 -6.17
C GLY A 363 10.55 5.72 -5.67
N MET A 364 11.42 6.18 -6.58
CA MET A 364 12.82 6.53 -6.26
C MET A 364 12.98 7.96 -5.73
N ILE A 365 11.92 8.76 -5.72
CA ILE A 365 12.00 10.18 -5.39
C ILE A 365 11.77 10.37 -3.90
N ARG A 366 12.73 11.04 -3.27
CA ARG A 366 12.58 11.48 -1.89
C ARG A 366 11.64 12.67 -1.81
N THR A 367 10.49 12.49 -1.21
CA THR A 367 9.46 13.50 -1.01
C THR A 367 9.21 13.76 0.49
N ARG A 368 8.36 14.72 0.76
CA ARG A 368 7.88 15.07 2.09
C ARG A 368 6.35 15.06 2.09
N PHE A 369 5.76 14.50 3.12
CA PHE A 369 4.35 14.68 3.41
C PHE A 369 4.19 15.80 4.41
N LEU A 370 3.71 16.95 3.93
CA LEU A 370 3.55 18.17 4.71
C LEU A 370 2.11 18.28 5.20
N SER A 371 1.95 18.62 6.49
CA SER A 371 0.64 18.76 7.13
C SER A 371 0.42 20.19 7.60
N PHE A 372 -0.68 20.80 7.17
CA PHE A 372 -1.15 22.13 7.55
C PHE A 372 -2.58 22.00 8.09
N PRO A 373 -2.74 21.56 9.36
CA PRO A 373 -4.07 21.36 9.92
C PRO A 373 -4.82 22.68 10.08
N GLY A 374 -6.11 22.63 9.75
CA GLY A 374 -7.08 23.65 10.07
C GLY A 374 -7.60 23.53 11.52
N PRO A 375 -8.47 24.43 11.95
CA PRO A 375 -9.09 24.36 13.27
C PRO A 375 -9.95 23.11 13.42
N LYS A 376 -10.04 22.60 14.64
CA LYS A 376 -10.96 21.50 14.95
C LYS A 376 -12.40 21.99 14.88
N PRO A 377 -13.34 21.18 14.33
CA PRO A 377 -14.75 21.52 14.37
C PRO A 377 -15.22 21.69 15.82
N PRO A 378 -16.22 22.56 16.06
CA PRO A 378 -16.81 22.70 17.37
C PRO A 378 -17.36 21.36 17.85
N LYS A 379 -17.19 21.06 19.13
CA LYS A 379 -17.80 19.87 19.72
C LYS A 379 -19.32 19.95 19.50
N ARG A 380 -19.93 18.97 18.85
CA ARG A 380 -21.40 18.84 18.87
C ARG A 380 -21.81 18.70 20.32
N ASN A 381 -22.56 19.68 20.86
CA ASN A 381 -23.30 19.45 22.08
C ASN A 381 -24.20 18.23 21.81
N ARG A 382 -23.95 17.13 22.49
CA ARG A 382 -24.94 16.05 22.60
C ARG A 382 -26.07 16.65 23.45
N GLU A 383 -27.02 17.30 22.80
CA GLU A 383 -28.32 17.54 23.42
C GLU A 383 -28.87 16.16 23.80
N LYS A 384 -29.30 16.10 25.04
CA LYS A 384 -29.97 14.95 25.65
C LYS A 384 -31.26 14.69 24.88
N THR A 385 -31.19 14.01 23.75
CA THR A 385 -32.34 13.34 23.19
C THR A 385 -32.50 12.01 23.92
N GLY A 386 -33.66 11.86 24.52
CA GLY A 386 -34.00 10.85 25.50
C GLY A 386 -33.71 9.42 25.04
N ARG A 387 -33.57 8.58 26.05
CA ARG A 387 -33.50 7.13 26.02
C ARG A 387 -34.28 6.54 24.84
N ILE A 388 -33.55 5.94 23.91
CA ILE A 388 -34.08 4.83 23.13
C ILE A 388 -33.26 3.62 23.57
N THR A 389 -34.00 2.70 24.13
CA THR A 389 -33.68 1.39 24.69
C THR A 389 -32.63 0.61 23.90
N ASP A 390 -31.72 0.00 24.68
CA ASP A 390 -30.91 -1.15 24.31
C ASP A 390 -31.61 -2.08 23.30
N CYS A 391 -30.94 -2.36 22.20
CA CYS A 391 -31.04 -3.63 21.52
C CYS A 391 -29.61 -4.14 21.35
N SER A 392 -29.24 -4.99 22.28
CA SER A 392 -28.20 -5.98 22.17
C SER A 392 -28.45 -6.87 20.94
N TYR A 393 -27.46 -6.95 20.03
CA TYR A 393 -27.09 -8.18 19.33
C TYR A 393 -25.64 -8.02 18.87
#